data_d42670f41ca620dfa6f3a8e5cc329bce
#
_entry.id   d42670f41ca620dfa6f3a8e5cc329bce
#
_cell.length_a   1.000
_cell.length_b   1.000
_cell.length_c   1.000
_cell.angle_alpha   90.00
_cell.angle_beta   90.00
_cell.angle_gamma   90.00
#
_symmetry.space_group_name_H-M   'P 1'
#
loop_
_entity.id
_entity.type
_entity.pdbx_description
1 polymer ?
#
loop_
_entity_poly.entity_id
_entity_poly.type
_entity_poly.pdbx_seq_one_letter_code
_entity_poly.pdbx_strand_id
1 'polypeptide(L)'
;MGSILQTTLNTRALPTGDFRYVRSDYPGKLTDEEVRWLFQNGITTIVDLREEKEYVSRPCRLEKEEGFSYYHLPVTGGGDTPKSPEAVAETYLGMIDEQMDKIISTIMNAESNVMYFCGAGKDRTGVVSAIILKKLGYSDRVIIDDYMETKENLMDFLVAYVREHPQVDINIIIPKEENIRRVLEAIPVL
;
A
#
# COMPACT_ATOMS: atom_id res chain seq x y z
N MET A 1 0.00 13.82 7.28
CA MET A 1 -0.57 14.61 6.13
C MET A 1 -1.76 13.83 5.60
N GLY A 2 -2.84 14.46 5.13
CA GLY A 2 -3.97 13.73 4.54
C GLY A 2 -3.67 13.19 3.14
N SER A 3 -4.62 12.44 2.57
CA SER A 3 -4.52 11.94 1.19
C SER A 3 -4.36 13.07 0.18
N ILE A 4 -3.49 12.87 -0.82
CA ILE A 4 -3.31 13.82 -1.95
C ILE A 4 -4.42 13.74 -2.98
N LEU A 5 -5.23 12.68 -2.95
CA LEU A 5 -6.45 12.52 -3.77
C LEU A 5 -7.67 12.64 -2.86
N GLN A 6 -8.73 13.28 -3.34
CA GLN A 6 -9.95 13.53 -2.54
C GLN A 6 -10.81 12.29 -2.36
N THR A 7 -10.74 11.36 -3.32
CA THR A 7 -11.54 10.13 -3.33
C THR A 7 -10.89 8.95 -2.61
N THR A 8 -9.71 9.15 -2.05
CA THR A 8 -8.95 8.16 -1.28
C THR A 8 -8.62 8.68 0.11
N LEU A 9 -8.27 7.81 1.03
CA LEU A 9 -7.95 8.16 2.41
C LEU A 9 -6.45 8.19 2.71
N ASN A 10 -5.66 7.42 1.96
CA ASN A 10 -4.29 7.12 2.34
C ASN A 10 -3.29 7.24 1.17
N THR A 11 -3.65 8.00 0.12
CA THR A 11 -2.78 8.23 -1.03
C THR A 11 -1.74 9.29 -0.72
N ARG A 12 -0.45 8.94 -0.86
CA ARG A 12 0.68 9.86 -0.68
C ARG A 12 1.93 9.37 -1.40
N ALA A 13 2.83 10.31 -1.69
CA ALA A 13 4.17 9.94 -2.13
C ALA A 13 4.97 9.33 -0.96
N LEU A 14 5.89 8.42 -1.27
CA LEU A 14 6.94 8.04 -0.33
C LEU A 14 7.85 9.25 -0.04
N PRO A 15 8.58 9.26 1.07
CA PRO A 15 9.45 10.38 1.46
C PRO A 15 10.73 10.48 0.59
N THR A 16 10.59 10.33 -0.73
CA THR A 16 11.67 10.44 -1.72
C THR A 16 11.87 11.87 -2.26
N GLY A 17 10.96 12.78 -1.91
CA GLY A 17 11.00 14.17 -2.35
C GLY A 17 10.31 14.44 -3.68
N ASP A 18 9.72 13.42 -4.30
CA ASP A 18 9.02 13.47 -5.57
C ASP A 18 7.82 12.51 -5.61
N PHE A 19 7.18 12.37 -6.77
CA PHE A 19 6.10 11.42 -7.00
C PHE A 19 6.57 10.09 -7.60
N ARG A 20 7.86 9.78 -7.54
CA ARG A 20 8.39 8.52 -8.12
C ARG A 20 7.64 7.29 -7.61
N TYR A 21 7.34 7.26 -6.32
CA TYR A 21 6.60 6.18 -5.67
C TYR A 21 5.43 6.75 -4.88
N VAL A 22 4.22 6.43 -5.30
CA VAL A 22 2.97 6.83 -4.64
C VAL A 22 2.25 5.60 -4.11
N ARG A 23 2.03 5.56 -2.81
CA ARG A 23 1.24 4.51 -2.17
C ARG A 23 -0.22 4.96 -2.01
N SER A 24 -1.17 4.01 -2.06
CA SER A 24 -2.60 4.33 -1.97
C SER A 24 -3.42 3.21 -1.32
N ASP A 25 -4.58 3.56 -0.77
CA ASP A 25 -5.74 2.69 -0.66
C ASP A 25 -6.40 2.51 -2.04
N TYR A 26 -7.43 1.66 -2.13
CA TYR A 26 -8.08 1.32 -3.39
C TYR A 26 -8.69 2.56 -4.09
N PRO A 27 -8.18 2.97 -5.26
CA PRO A 27 -8.60 4.17 -5.97
C PRO A 27 -9.80 3.88 -6.90
N GLY A 28 -10.86 3.28 -6.34
CA GLY A 28 -12.02 2.82 -7.12
C GLY A 28 -13.01 3.90 -7.50
N LYS A 29 -12.88 5.11 -6.94
CA LYS A 29 -13.82 6.23 -7.15
C LYS A 29 -13.15 7.48 -7.68
N LEU A 30 -11.99 7.35 -8.34
CA LEU A 30 -11.27 8.49 -8.90
C LEU A 30 -12.16 9.33 -9.81
N THR A 31 -12.11 10.65 -9.65
CA THR A 31 -12.71 11.61 -10.56
C THR A 31 -11.88 11.75 -11.83
N ASP A 32 -12.45 12.35 -12.89
CA ASP A 32 -11.69 12.65 -14.11
C ASP A 32 -10.56 13.66 -13.86
N GLU A 33 -10.73 14.54 -12.88
CA GLU A 33 -9.71 15.49 -12.47
C GLU A 33 -8.52 14.79 -11.79
N GLU A 34 -8.79 13.83 -10.92
CA GLU A 34 -7.75 13.02 -10.27
C GLU A 34 -7.00 12.14 -11.26
N VAL A 35 -7.69 11.54 -12.23
CA VAL A 35 -7.05 10.77 -13.30
C VAL A 35 -6.15 11.67 -14.14
N ARG A 36 -6.61 12.86 -14.54
CA ARG A 36 -5.78 13.85 -15.25
C ARG A 36 -4.60 14.30 -14.41
N TRP A 37 -4.79 14.49 -13.10
CA TRP A 37 -3.71 14.87 -12.19
C TRP A 37 -2.63 13.80 -12.11
N LEU A 38 -3.02 12.53 -11.98
CA LEU A 38 -2.07 11.41 -12.00
C LEU A 38 -1.25 11.41 -13.32
N PHE A 39 -1.92 11.53 -14.45
CA PHE A 39 -1.29 11.56 -15.75
C PHE A 39 -0.32 12.74 -15.90
N GLN A 40 -0.73 13.95 -15.53
CA GLN A 40 0.09 15.16 -15.60
C GLN A 40 1.33 15.12 -14.70
N ASN A 41 1.28 14.36 -13.59
CA ASN A 41 2.43 14.14 -12.71
C ASN A 41 3.25 12.90 -13.11
N GLY A 42 2.99 12.33 -14.29
CA GLY A 42 3.73 11.18 -14.81
C GLY A 42 3.50 9.89 -14.01
N ILE A 43 2.45 9.82 -13.18
CA ILE A 43 2.10 8.62 -12.39
C ILE A 43 1.22 7.74 -13.29
N THR A 44 1.85 7.06 -14.23
CA THR A 44 1.17 6.29 -15.28
C THR A 44 1.42 4.79 -15.21
N THR A 45 2.29 4.33 -14.32
CA THR A 45 2.41 2.91 -13.97
C THR A 45 1.59 2.65 -12.73
N ILE A 46 0.66 1.69 -12.81
CA ILE A 46 -0.26 1.33 -11.72
C ILE A 46 -0.02 -0.13 -11.34
N VAL A 47 0.18 -0.40 -10.05
CA VAL A 47 0.37 -1.76 -9.54
C VAL A 47 -0.70 -2.08 -8.50
N ASP A 48 -1.60 -2.99 -8.84
CA ASP A 48 -2.66 -3.49 -7.97
C ASP A 48 -2.16 -4.72 -7.20
N LEU A 49 -2.03 -4.57 -5.89
CA LEU A 49 -1.52 -5.58 -4.97
C LEU A 49 -2.62 -6.49 -4.39
N ARG A 50 -3.87 -6.30 -4.81
CA ARG A 50 -5.03 -7.00 -4.25
C ARG A 50 -5.11 -8.42 -4.80
N GLU A 51 -5.73 -9.29 -4.00
CA GLU A 51 -6.03 -10.64 -4.43
C GLU A 51 -7.01 -10.66 -5.61
N GLU A 52 -6.99 -11.76 -6.38
CA GLU A 52 -7.88 -11.98 -7.52
C GLU A 52 -9.35 -11.72 -7.18
N LYS A 53 -9.82 -12.19 -6.02
CA LYS A 53 -11.19 -11.98 -5.55
C LYS A 53 -11.55 -10.50 -5.38
N GLU A 54 -10.63 -9.70 -4.84
CA GLU A 54 -10.81 -8.25 -4.67
C GLU A 54 -10.76 -7.53 -6.01
N TYR A 55 -9.83 -7.92 -6.88
CA TYR A 55 -9.64 -7.37 -8.22
C TYR A 55 -10.90 -7.58 -9.08
N VAL A 56 -11.41 -8.82 -9.15
CA VAL A 56 -12.61 -9.15 -9.95
C VAL A 56 -13.87 -8.47 -9.40
N SER A 57 -14.05 -8.45 -8.07
CA SER A 57 -15.26 -7.88 -7.45
C SER A 57 -15.30 -6.36 -7.48
N ARG A 58 -14.14 -5.70 -7.53
CA ARG A 58 -14.00 -4.24 -7.52
C ARG A 58 -12.92 -3.80 -8.52
N PRO A 59 -13.24 -3.81 -9.84
CA PRO A 59 -12.28 -3.41 -10.87
C PRO A 59 -11.88 -1.94 -10.72
N CYS A 60 -10.60 -1.64 -10.96
CA CYS A 60 -10.09 -0.27 -10.93
C CYS A 60 -10.25 0.38 -12.30
N ARG A 61 -10.78 1.61 -12.36
CA ARG A 61 -10.95 2.32 -13.64
C ARG A 61 -9.63 2.54 -14.38
N LEU A 62 -8.52 2.74 -13.66
CA LEU A 62 -7.20 2.99 -14.28
C LEU A 62 -6.70 1.84 -15.17
N GLU A 63 -7.25 0.64 -15.01
CA GLU A 63 -6.95 -0.50 -15.89
C GLU A 63 -7.38 -0.26 -17.35
N LYS A 64 -8.42 0.57 -17.54
CA LYS A 64 -9.02 0.86 -18.85
C LYS A 64 -8.73 2.27 -19.35
N GLU A 65 -8.02 3.08 -18.56
CA GLU A 65 -7.67 4.45 -18.93
C GLU A 65 -6.49 4.44 -19.90
N GLU A 66 -6.65 5.16 -21.01
CA GLU A 66 -5.60 5.32 -22.01
C GLU A 66 -4.39 6.06 -21.42
N GLY A 67 -3.20 5.59 -21.72
CA GLY A 67 -1.94 6.18 -21.25
C GLY A 67 -1.46 5.64 -19.89
N PHE A 68 -2.19 4.70 -19.28
CA PHE A 68 -1.75 4.00 -18.07
C PHE A 68 -1.31 2.57 -18.37
N SER A 69 -0.23 2.15 -17.72
CA SER A 69 0.25 0.76 -17.71
C SER A 69 -0.19 0.12 -16.40
N TYR A 70 -1.13 -0.83 -16.47
CA TYR A 70 -1.72 -1.46 -15.29
C TYR A 70 -1.19 -2.88 -15.11
N TYR A 71 -0.71 -3.18 -13.90
CA TYR A 71 -0.19 -4.49 -13.50
C TYR A 71 -0.99 -5.01 -12.31
N HIS A 72 -1.64 -6.15 -12.45
CA HIS A 72 -2.23 -6.87 -11.33
C HIS A 72 -1.20 -7.88 -10.80
N LEU A 73 -0.63 -7.56 -9.63
CA LEU A 73 0.42 -8.35 -8.99
C LEU A 73 0.05 -8.62 -7.52
N PRO A 74 -0.80 -9.62 -7.26
CA PRO A 74 -1.26 -9.93 -5.91
C PRO A 74 -0.12 -10.24 -4.95
N VAL A 75 -0.17 -9.65 -3.74
CA VAL A 75 0.74 -10.03 -2.66
C VAL A 75 0.26 -11.33 -2.04
N THR A 76 1.15 -12.30 -1.90
CA THR A 76 0.86 -13.59 -1.30
C THR A 76 0.50 -13.45 0.19
N GLY A 77 -0.55 -14.13 0.64
CA GLY A 77 -0.94 -14.19 2.06
C GLY A 77 -1.49 -12.92 2.66
N GLY A 78 -1.70 -11.86 1.85
CA GLY A 78 -2.15 -10.54 2.33
C GLY A 78 -3.67 -10.33 2.38
N GLY A 79 -4.47 -11.33 2.03
CA GLY A 79 -5.93 -11.22 1.90
C GLY A 79 -6.71 -11.53 3.17
N ASP A 80 -6.15 -12.33 4.06
CA ASP A 80 -6.83 -12.74 5.28
C ASP A 80 -6.54 -11.78 6.44
N THR A 81 -7.56 -11.52 7.26
CA THR A 81 -7.37 -10.78 8.52
C THR A 81 -6.63 -11.68 9.52
N PRO A 82 -5.52 -11.22 10.11
CA PRO A 82 -4.81 -11.96 11.14
C PRO A 82 -5.72 -12.31 12.31
N LYS A 83 -5.49 -13.44 12.96
CA LYS A 83 -6.36 -13.96 14.04
C LYS A 83 -6.13 -13.30 15.39
N SER A 84 -4.99 -12.63 15.57
CA SER A 84 -4.66 -11.89 16.79
C SER A 84 -3.70 -10.74 16.46
N PRO A 85 -3.55 -9.75 17.36
CA PRO A 85 -2.58 -8.66 17.17
C PRO A 85 -1.15 -9.15 16.97
N GLU A 86 -0.73 -10.21 17.65
CA GLU A 86 0.61 -10.79 17.56
C GLU A 86 0.85 -11.46 16.20
N ALA A 87 -0.22 -12.01 15.58
CA ALA A 87 -0.13 -12.66 14.27
C ALA A 87 0.06 -11.67 13.11
N VAL A 88 -0.15 -10.37 13.32
CA VAL A 88 -0.03 -9.35 12.25
C VAL A 88 1.39 -9.32 11.69
N ALA A 89 2.40 -9.29 12.56
CA ALA A 89 3.80 -9.27 12.13
C ALA A 89 4.19 -10.54 11.36
N GLU A 90 3.73 -11.71 11.80
CA GLU A 90 3.97 -12.97 11.10
C GLU A 90 3.30 -12.99 9.72
N THR A 91 2.09 -12.42 9.61
CA THR A 91 1.42 -12.24 8.32
C THR A 91 2.26 -11.36 7.39
N TYR A 92 2.84 -10.27 7.88
CA TYR A 92 3.71 -9.40 7.07
C TYR A 92 4.98 -10.11 6.63
N LEU A 93 5.62 -10.90 7.50
CA LEU A 93 6.79 -11.71 7.14
C LEU A 93 6.45 -12.74 6.05
N GLY A 94 5.27 -13.34 6.11
CA GLY A 94 4.77 -14.27 5.09
C GLY A 94 4.52 -13.66 3.71
N MET A 95 4.48 -12.32 3.60
CA MET A 95 4.38 -11.61 2.32
C MET A 95 5.73 -11.50 1.58
N ILE A 96 6.85 -11.77 2.27
CA ILE A 96 8.21 -11.62 1.74
C ILE A 96 8.62 -12.92 1.05
N ASP A 97 8.35 -13.02 -0.23
CA ASP A 97 8.57 -14.18 -1.07
C ASP A 97 9.02 -13.79 -2.49
N GLU A 98 9.15 -14.77 -3.39
CA GLU A 98 9.52 -14.54 -4.80
C GLU A 98 8.49 -13.65 -5.54
N GLN A 99 7.22 -13.67 -5.15
CA GLN A 99 6.22 -12.79 -5.72
C GLN A 99 6.45 -11.34 -5.29
N MET A 100 6.84 -11.11 -4.03
CA MET A 100 7.24 -9.79 -3.56
C MET A 100 8.44 -9.26 -4.35
N ASP A 101 9.43 -10.09 -4.66
CA ASP A 101 10.57 -9.67 -5.48
C ASP A 101 10.15 -9.20 -6.87
N LYS A 102 9.18 -9.86 -7.49
CA LYS A 102 8.59 -9.43 -8.79
C LYS A 102 7.88 -8.09 -8.66
N ILE A 103 7.08 -7.91 -7.59
CA ILE A 103 6.37 -6.66 -7.31
C ILE A 103 7.37 -5.52 -7.17
N ILE A 104 8.38 -5.68 -6.31
CA ILE A 104 9.41 -4.67 -6.07
C ILE A 104 10.19 -4.36 -7.35
N SER A 105 10.58 -5.38 -8.11
CA SER A 105 11.28 -5.22 -9.39
C SER A 105 10.43 -4.44 -10.39
N THR A 106 9.13 -4.75 -10.52
CA THR A 106 8.22 -4.04 -11.41
C THR A 106 8.11 -2.56 -11.02
N ILE A 107 7.94 -2.26 -9.72
CA ILE A 107 7.79 -0.89 -9.23
C ILE A 107 9.09 -0.10 -9.42
N MET A 108 10.24 -0.67 -9.05
CA MET A 108 11.51 0.07 -9.06
C MET A 108 12.05 0.29 -10.48
N ASN A 109 11.80 -0.63 -11.42
CA ASN A 109 12.26 -0.55 -12.81
C ASN A 109 11.24 0.09 -13.76
N ALA A 110 10.09 0.54 -13.28
CA ALA A 110 9.12 1.24 -14.13
C ALA A 110 9.72 2.51 -14.75
N GLU A 111 9.41 2.77 -16.00
CA GLU A 111 9.89 3.96 -16.72
C GLU A 111 9.22 5.25 -16.25
N SER A 112 7.97 5.16 -15.81
CA SER A 112 7.21 6.29 -15.27
C SER A 112 7.11 6.25 -13.74
N ASN A 113 6.55 7.30 -13.13
CA ASN A 113 6.19 7.29 -11.72
C ASN A 113 5.11 6.25 -11.47
N VAL A 114 5.16 5.61 -10.30
CA VAL A 114 4.33 4.46 -9.98
C VAL A 114 3.36 4.76 -8.85
N MET A 115 2.09 4.43 -9.05
CA MET A 115 1.15 4.28 -7.94
C MET A 115 0.89 2.79 -7.69
N TYR A 116 1.01 2.34 -6.43
CA TYR A 116 0.70 0.98 -6.02
C TYR A 116 -0.25 1.00 -4.82
N PHE A 117 -1.18 0.05 -4.81
CA PHE A 117 -2.26 0.04 -3.83
C PHE A 117 -2.74 -1.36 -3.46
N CYS A 118 -3.39 -1.47 -2.31
CA CYS A 118 -4.22 -2.61 -1.93
C CYS A 118 -5.62 -2.14 -1.50
N GLY A 119 -6.33 -2.87 -0.65
CA GLY A 119 -7.65 -2.44 -0.18
C GLY A 119 -7.61 -1.15 0.63
N ALA A 120 -6.89 -1.15 1.74
CA ALA A 120 -6.76 0.00 2.66
C ALA A 120 -5.44 0.78 2.49
N GLY A 121 -4.53 0.33 1.63
CA GLY A 121 -3.21 0.95 1.51
C GLY A 121 -2.35 0.83 2.76
N LYS A 122 -2.64 -0.15 3.61
CA LYS A 122 -2.07 -0.31 4.95
C LYS A 122 -1.05 -1.45 5.00
N ASP A 123 -1.53 -2.69 4.92
CA ASP A 123 -0.72 -3.90 5.18
C ASP A 123 0.17 -4.25 3.98
N ARG A 124 -0.38 -4.80 2.90
CA ARG A 124 0.35 -5.16 1.67
C ARG A 124 1.14 -3.98 1.11
N THR A 125 0.48 -2.84 0.98
CA THR A 125 1.10 -1.58 0.53
C THR A 125 2.18 -1.11 1.51
N GLY A 126 1.98 -1.27 2.82
CA GLY A 126 2.95 -0.91 3.85
C GLY A 126 4.23 -1.74 3.77
N VAL A 127 4.12 -3.07 3.59
CA VAL A 127 5.26 -3.96 3.41
C VAL A 127 6.04 -3.62 2.14
N VAL A 128 5.34 -3.42 1.01
CA VAL A 128 5.96 -2.98 -0.26
C VAL A 128 6.71 -1.66 -0.08
N SER A 129 6.09 -0.66 0.58
CA SER A 129 6.72 0.64 0.85
C SER A 129 7.98 0.50 1.70
N ALA A 130 7.92 -0.32 2.74
CA ALA A 130 9.06 -0.55 3.63
C ALA A 130 10.25 -1.17 2.87
N ILE A 131 10.00 -2.15 2.01
CA ILE A 131 11.04 -2.80 1.20
C ILE A 131 11.65 -1.80 0.21
N ILE A 132 10.84 -1.00 -0.49
CA ILE A 132 11.33 0.03 -1.43
C ILE A 132 12.21 1.03 -0.70
N LEU A 133 11.74 1.61 0.41
CA LEU A 133 12.51 2.59 1.17
C LEU A 133 13.82 2.01 1.74
N LYS A 134 13.80 0.74 2.22
CA LYS A 134 15.00 0.05 2.68
C LYS A 134 16.01 -0.13 1.55
N LYS A 135 15.57 -0.58 0.37
CA LYS A 135 16.41 -0.71 -0.83
C LYS A 135 16.98 0.63 -1.32
N LEU A 136 16.29 1.74 -1.09
CA LEU A 136 16.75 3.10 -1.38
C LEU A 136 17.69 3.66 -0.29
N GLY A 137 17.98 2.90 0.77
CA GLY A 137 18.91 3.30 1.84
C GLY A 137 18.32 4.22 2.91
N TYR A 138 16.99 4.34 3.00
CA TYR A 138 16.37 5.11 4.05
C TYR A 138 16.51 4.44 5.41
N SER A 139 16.63 5.24 6.47
CA SER A 139 16.72 4.74 7.84
C SER A 139 15.40 4.10 8.29
N ASP A 140 15.48 3.14 9.20
CA ASP A 140 14.31 2.48 9.78
C ASP A 140 13.32 3.49 10.39
N ARG A 141 13.82 4.59 10.94
CA ARG A 141 12.97 5.66 11.49
C ARG A 141 12.08 6.28 10.41
N VAL A 142 12.63 6.64 9.26
CA VAL A 142 11.86 7.22 8.14
C VAL A 142 10.81 6.22 7.63
N ILE A 143 11.17 4.94 7.54
CA ILE A 143 10.27 3.89 7.07
C ILE A 143 9.11 3.69 8.05
N ILE A 144 9.41 3.68 9.35
CA ILE A 144 8.41 3.54 10.40
C ILE A 144 7.46 4.76 10.41
N ASP A 145 8.00 5.96 10.27
CA ASP A 145 7.20 7.19 10.24
C ASP A 145 6.24 7.19 9.04
N ASP A 146 6.70 6.79 7.84
CA ASP A 146 5.81 6.62 6.67
C ASP A 146 4.72 5.57 6.95
N TYR A 147 5.08 4.41 7.50
CA TYR A 147 4.10 3.38 7.83
C TYR A 147 3.06 3.87 8.83
N MET A 148 3.50 4.55 9.90
CA MET A 148 2.64 5.04 10.98
C MET A 148 1.74 6.21 10.57
N GLU A 149 2.08 6.99 9.54
CA GLU A 149 1.20 8.00 8.95
C GLU A 149 -0.14 7.38 8.49
N THR A 150 -0.11 6.11 8.07
CA THR A 150 -1.33 5.35 7.74
C THR A 150 -2.33 5.30 8.90
N LYS A 151 -1.86 5.25 10.15
CA LYS A 151 -2.72 5.25 11.33
C LYS A 151 -3.52 6.54 11.43
N GLU A 152 -2.86 7.68 11.22
CA GLU A 152 -3.51 8.99 11.26
C GLU A 152 -4.55 9.11 10.13
N ASN A 153 -4.17 8.72 8.92
CA ASN A 153 -5.03 8.82 7.74
C ASN A 153 -6.26 7.91 7.79
N LEU A 154 -6.17 6.75 8.43
CA LEU A 154 -7.24 5.75 8.43
C LEU A 154 -8.00 5.63 9.77
N MET A 155 -7.63 6.35 10.82
CA MET A 155 -8.19 6.12 12.16
C MET A 155 -9.71 6.19 12.18
N ASP A 156 -10.30 7.23 11.61
CA ASP A 156 -11.76 7.40 11.59
C ASP A 156 -12.46 6.28 10.81
N PHE A 157 -11.86 5.87 9.69
CA PHE A 157 -12.33 4.74 8.89
C PHE A 157 -12.26 3.42 9.69
N LEU A 158 -11.14 3.14 10.37
CA LEU A 158 -10.95 1.91 11.14
C LEU A 158 -11.91 1.84 12.33
N VAL A 159 -12.14 2.96 13.02
CA VAL A 159 -13.12 3.04 14.11
C VAL A 159 -14.53 2.81 13.60
N ALA A 160 -14.92 3.41 12.47
CA ALA A 160 -16.23 3.19 11.86
C ALA A 160 -16.40 1.73 11.44
N TYR A 161 -15.36 1.15 10.81
CA TYR A 161 -15.37 -0.25 10.39
C TYR A 161 -15.62 -1.23 11.54
N VAL A 162 -14.96 -1.05 12.68
CA VAL A 162 -15.16 -1.92 13.85
C VAL A 162 -16.57 -1.77 14.45
N ARG A 163 -17.16 -0.57 14.39
CA ARG A 163 -18.55 -0.37 14.82
C ARG A 163 -19.55 -1.17 13.98
N GLU A 164 -19.29 -1.29 12.68
CA GLU A 164 -20.11 -2.07 11.75
C GLU A 164 -19.78 -3.58 11.80
N HIS A 165 -18.56 -3.94 12.25
CA HIS A 165 -18.04 -5.30 12.34
C HIS A 165 -17.56 -5.62 13.77
N PRO A 166 -18.46 -5.77 14.77
CA PRO A 166 -18.07 -5.92 16.18
C PRO A 166 -17.22 -7.15 16.50
N GLN A 167 -17.15 -8.13 15.58
CA GLN A 167 -16.30 -9.32 15.69
C GLN A 167 -14.82 -9.03 15.38
N VAL A 168 -14.50 -7.86 14.82
CA VAL A 168 -13.12 -7.47 14.48
C VAL A 168 -12.51 -6.72 15.66
N ASP A 169 -11.39 -7.24 16.17
CA ASP A 169 -10.61 -6.52 17.18
C ASP A 169 -9.84 -5.38 16.52
N ILE A 170 -10.10 -4.15 16.97
CA ILE A 170 -9.42 -2.95 16.48
C ILE A 170 -7.90 -3.05 16.63
N ASN A 171 -7.38 -3.77 17.62
CA ASN A 171 -5.96 -3.96 17.84
C ASN A 171 -5.27 -4.79 16.75
N ILE A 172 -6.04 -5.55 15.95
CA ILE A 172 -5.54 -6.29 14.81
C ILE A 172 -5.38 -5.36 13.60
N ILE A 173 -6.31 -4.42 13.43
CA ILE A 173 -6.38 -3.60 12.22
C ILE A 173 -5.70 -2.23 12.34
N ILE A 174 -5.44 -1.73 13.55
CA ILE A 174 -4.67 -0.49 13.75
C ILE A 174 -3.19 -0.73 13.41
N PRO A 175 -2.57 0.14 12.57
CA PRO A 175 -1.13 0.11 12.34
C PRO A 175 -0.34 0.24 13.65
N LYS A 176 0.63 -0.63 13.87
CA LYS A 176 1.53 -0.60 15.01
C LYS A 176 2.98 -0.66 14.56
N GLU A 177 3.82 0.16 15.16
CA GLU A 177 5.25 0.25 14.85
C GLU A 177 5.95 -1.12 14.94
N GLU A 178 5.61 -1.93 15.94
CA GLU A 178 6.18 -3.26 16.17
C GLU A 178 6.01 -4.20 14.96
N ASN A 179 4.91 -4.09 14.22
CA ASN A 179 4.65 -4.94 13.08
C ASN A 179 5.61 -4.67 11.92
N ILE A 180 5.84 -3.40 11.61
CA ILE A 180 6.76 -3.03 10.51
C ILE A 180 8.22 -3.18 10.92
N ARG A 181 8.56 -3.04 12.21
CA ARG A 181 9.92 -3.33 12.71
C ARG A 181 10.32 -4.77 12.45
N ARG A 182 9.44 -5.73 12.66
CA ARG A 182 9.70 -7.14 12.36
C ARG A 182 10.04 -7.37 10.88
N VAL A 183 9.35 -6.66 10.00
CA VAL A 183 9.65 -6.68 8.55
C VAL A 183 11.05 -6.12 8.29
N LEU A 184 11.41 -4.98 8.89
CA LEU A 184 12.72 -4.35 8.70
C LEU A 184 13.89 -5.20 9.21
N GLU A 185 13.68 -5.98 10.27
CA GLU A 185 14.65 -6.95 10.79
C GLU A 185 14.87 -8.13 9.83
N ALA A 186 13.86 -8.50 9.06
CA ALA A 186 13.91 -9.63 8.12
C ALA A 186 14.47 -9.25 6.74
N ILE A 187 14.42 -7.96 6.36
CA ILE A 187 14.96 -7.50 5.09
C ILE A 187 16.48 -7.30 5.23
N PRO A 188 17.31 -7.96 4.38
CA PRO A 188 18.74 -7.76 4.41
C PRO A 188 19.12 -6.29 4.21
N VAL A 189 20.06 -5.82 5.01
CA VAL A 189 20.73 -4.53 4.75
C VAL A 189 21.64 -4.77 3.53
N LEU A 190 21.40 -4.01 2.45
CA LEU A 190 22.24 -4.05 1.25
C LEU A 190 23.57 -3.35 1.49
#